data_7f438ae6ecdd3b63453c86b90fafb553
#
_entry.id   7f438ae6ecdd3b63453c86b90fafb553
#
_cell.length_a   1.000
_cell.length_b   1.000
_cell.length_c   1.000
_cell.angle_alpha   90.00
_cell.angle_beta   90.00
_cell.angle_gamma   90.00
#
_symmetry.space_group_name_H-M   'P 1'
#
loop_
_entity.id
_entity.type
_entity.pdbx_description
1 polymer ?
#
loop_
_entity_poly.entity_id
_entity_poly.type
_entity_poly.pdbx_seq_one_letter_code
_entity_poly.pdbx_strand_id
1 'polypeptide(L)'
;MINNLDIKPDIKLSVKQTFGIDSDLEIEAFSKKNEYVPEIDKNYIFDKDTTLAILSGFSFNKRVLVQGYHGTGKSTHIEQVAARQNWPCIRINLDSHVSRIDLIGKDAISIKDGKQITEFKEGILPWSIQNPVALVFDEYDAGRPDVMFVIQRVLEADGSFTLLDKNKVIKQNKYFRLFATSNTIGLGDTTGLYHGTQQINQGQMDRWNIAVSYTHLTLPTKRIV
;
A
#
# COMPACT_ATOMS: atom_id res chain seq x y z
N MET A 1 0.35 -8.09 20.26
CA MET A 1 1.46 -7.65 19.38
C MET A 1 1.34 -8.43 18.08
N ILE A 2 1.47 -7.77 16.95
CA ILE A 2 1.56 -8.45 15.67
C ILE A 2 2.95 -9.08 15.61
N ASN A 3 3.04 -10.40 15.33
CA ASN A 3 4.32 -11.09 15.26
C ASN A 3 5.09 -10.68 14.00
N ASN A 4 6.41 -10.67 14.07
CA ASN A 4 7.23 -10.48 12.88
C ASN A 4 7.10 -11.70 11.95
N LEU A 5 7.10 -11.41 10.65
CA LEU A 5 7.03 -12.43 9.60
C LEU A 5 8.46 -12.81 9.19
N ASP A 6 8.91 -13.99 9.61
CA ASP A 6 10.20 -14.54 9.19
C ASP A 6 10.03 -15.38 7.90
N ILE A 7 9.65 -14.68 6.82
CA ILE A 7 9.44 -15.27 5.50
C ILE A 7 10.17 -14.49 4.42
N LYS A 8 10.48 -15.14 3.32
CA LYS A 8 11.06 -14.53 2.11
C LYS A 8 10.44 -15.17 0.88
N PRO A 9 10.39 -14.46 -0.25
CA PRO A 9 10.01 -15.07 -1.53
C PRO A 9 10.92 -16.25 -1.84
N ASP A 10 10.32 -17.37 -2.24
CA ASP A 10 11.00 -18.65 -2.42
C ASP A 10 10.64 -19.34 -3.76
N ILE A 11 9.72 -18.77 -4.53
CA ILE A 11 9.35 -19.24 -5.87
C ILE A 11 9.33 -18.09 -6.87
N LYS A 12 9.31 -18.45 -8.16
CA LYS A 12 9.05 -17.52 -9.25
C LYS A 12 7.78 -17.91 -9.99
N LEU A 13 7.04 -16.92 -10.45
CA LEU A 13 5.81 -17.06 -11.22
C LEU A 13 5.96 -16.38 -12.58
N SER A 14 5.46 -17.01 -13.63
CA SER A 14 5.35 -16.41 -14.96
C SER A 14 4.21 -15.40 -14.98
N VAL A 15 4.49 -14.17 -15.41
CA VAL A 15 3.47 -13.11 -15.56
C VAL A 15 2.39 -13.54 -16.55
N LYS A 16 2.77 -14.19 -17.66
CA LYS A 16 1.85 -14.69 -18.67
C LYS A 16 0.86 -15.71 -18.10
N GLN A 17 1.35 -16.67 -17.35
CA GLN A 17 0.50 -17.73 -16.77
C GLN A 17 -0.36 -17.22 -15.61
N THR A 18 0.16 -16.31 -14.81
CA THR A 18 -0.49 -15.85 -13.58
C THR A 18 -1.54 -14.78 -13.83
N PHE A 19 -1.25 -13.84 -14.77
CA PHE A 19 -2.08 -12.67 -15.01
C PHE A 19 -2.72 -12.64 -16.40
N GLY A 20 -2.39 -13.59 -17.29
CA GLY A 20 -2.87 -13.60 -18.68
C GLY A 20 -2.26 -12.51 -19.55
N ILE A 21 -1.18 -11.86 -19.10
CA ILE A 21 -0.52 -10.77 -19.80
C ILE A 21 0.62 -11.36 -20.65
N ASP A 22 0.65 -11.04 -21.95
CA ASP A 22 1.71 -11.50 -22.83
C ASP A 22 3.04 -10.80 -22.49
N SER A 23 3.83 -11.50 -21.68
CA SER A 23 5.12 -11.05 -21.14
C SER A 23 5.92 -12.27 -20.68
N ASP A 24 7.22 -12.29 -20.99
CA ASP A 24 8.16 -13.33 -20.56
C ASP A 24 8.74 -13.05 -19.15
N LEU A 25 8.23 -12.04 -18.45
CA LEU A 25 8.70 -11.69 -17.12
C LEU A 25 8.36 -12.77 -16.10
N GLU A 26 9.34 -13.05 -15.25
CA GLU A 26 9.18 -13.83 -14.02
C GLU A 26 9.23 -12.89 -12.81
N ILE A 27 8.39 -13.17 -11.83
CA ILE A 27 8.28 -12.38 -10.61
C ILE A 27 8.48 -13.25 -9.37
N GLU A 28 9.07 -12.68 -8.33
CA GLU A 28 9.20 -13.34 -7.04
C GLU A 28 7.84 -13.50 -6.36
N ALA A 29 7.63 -14.63 -5.68
CA ALA A 29 6.41 -14.92 -4.93
C ALA A 29 6.71 -15.83 -3.73
N PHE A 30 5.73 -15.97 -2.84
CA PHE A 30 5.80 -16.89 -1.72
C PHE A 30 5.04 -18.17 -2.04
N SER A 31 5.63 -19.33 -1.74
CA SER A 31 4.98 -20.63 -1.93
C SER A 31 3.82 -20.86 -0.96
N LYS A 32 3.88 -20.23 0.22
CA LYS A 32 2.89 -20.38 1.29
C LYS A 32 2.10 -19.10 1.51
N LYS A 33 0.78 -19.25 1.57
CA LYS A 33 -0.13 -18.17 2.01
C LYS A 33 -0.07 -18.03 3.53
N ASN A 34 -0.15 -16.79 4.03
CA ASN A 34 -0.34 -16.46 5.44
C ASN A 34 -1.63 -15.64 5.65
N GLU A 35 -1.93 -15.30 6.89
CA GLU A 35 -3.13 -14.58 7.27
C GLU A 35 -3.27 -13.16 6.67
N TYR A 36 -2.16 -12.54 6.24
CA TYR A 36 -2.16 -11.20 5.65
C TYR A 36 -2.27 -11.21 4.12
N VAL A 37 -2.30 -12.38 3.49
CA VAL A 37 -2.45 -12.49 2.04
C VAL A 37 -3.93 -12.35 1.66
N PRO A 38 -4.28 -11.40 0.78
CA PRO A 38 -5.66 -11.20 0.36
C PRO A 38 -6.26 -12.44 -0.30
N GLU A 39 -7.58 -12.56 -0.29
CA GLU A 39 -8.27 -13.63 -1.00
C GLU A 39 -8.22 -13.39 -2.51
N ILE A 40 -8.07 -14.49 -3.25
CA ILE A 40 -8.04 -14.47 -4.72
C ILE A 40 -9.48 -14.40 -5.24
N ASP A 41 -9.81 -13.31 -5.95
CA ASP A 41 -11.00 -13.28 -6.81
C ASP A 41 -10.67 -13.94 -8.15
N LYS A 42 -11.26 -15.09 -8.39
CA LYS A 42 -11.07 -15.88 -9.63
C LYS A 42 -11.61 -15.21 -10.87
N ASN A 43 -12.55 -14.28 -10.71
CA ASN A 43 -13.18 -13.56 -11.81
C ASN A 43 -12.51 -12.21 -12.11
N TYR A 44 -11.45 -11.87 -11.36
CA TYR A 44 -10.76 -10.61 -11.52
C TYR A 44 -10.04 -10.54 -12.87
N ILE A 45 -10.32 -9.49 -13.64
CA ILE A 45 -9.69 -9.22 -14.94
C ILE A 45 -8.59 -8.18 -14.76
N PHE A 46 -7.37 -8.53 -15.14
CA PHE A 46 -6.21 -7.66 -15.01
C PHE A 46 -6.08 -6.71 -16.21
N ASP A 47 -6.04 -5.42 -15.95
CA ASP A 47 -5.57 -4.43 -16.93
C ASP A 47 -4.04 -4.57 -17.10
N LYS A 48 -3.58 -4.66 -18.34
CA LYS A 48 -2.18 -4.94 -18.66
C LYS A 48 -1.22 -3.89 -18.08
N ASP A 49 -1.49 -2.62 -18.37
CA ASP A 49 -0.53 -1.55 -18.08
C ASP A 49 -0.48 -1.27 -16.59
N THR A 50 -1.63 -1.21 -15.93
CA THR A 50 -1.72 -1.06 -14.47
C THR A 50 -1.06 -2.24 -13.76
N THR A 51 -1.27 -3.47 -14.23
CA THR A 51 -0.66 -4.67 -13.64
C THR A 51 0.85 -4.63 -13.76
N LEU A 52 1.40 -4.31 -14.93
CA LEU A 52 2.86 -4.21 -15.14
C LEU A 52 3.48 -3.11 -14.26
N ALA A 53 2.80 -1.98 -14.09
CA ALA A 53 3.24 -0.93 -13.19
C ALA A 53 3.29 -1.42 -11.72
N ILE A 54 2.24 -2.10 -11.24
CA ILE A 54 2.21 -2.68 -9.89
C ILE A 54 3.30 -3.75 -9.74
N LEU A 55 3.50 -4.63 -10.74
CA LEU A 55 4.55 -5.64 -10.73
C LEU A 55 5.95 -5.02 -10.68
N SER A 56 6.16 -3.84 -11.28
CA SER A 56 7.43 -3.11 -11.13
C SER A 56 7.70 -2.72 -9.67
N GLY A 57 6.64 -2.38 -8.93
CA GLY A 57 6.71 -2.14 -7.49
C GLY A 57 7.15 -3.39 -6.72
N PHE A 58 6.57 -4.54 -7.02
CA PHE A 58 6.95 -5.81 -6.37
C PHE A 58 8.36 -6.26 -6.74
N SER A 59 8.74 -6.22 -8.02
CA SER A 59 10.01 -6.75 -8.49
C SER A 59 11.20 -5.83 -8.21
N PHE A 60 11.03 -4.52 -8.34
CA PHE A 60 12.12 -3.53 -8.27
C PHE A 60 12.00 -2.57 -7.08
N ASN A 61 11.12 -2.85 -6.14
CA ASN A 61 10.84 -1.98 -4.99
C ASN A 61 10.54 -0.52 -5.38
N LYS A 62 9.88 -0.31 -6.52
CA LYS A 62 9.40 1.01 -6.92
C LYS A 62 8.21 1.42 -6.06
N ARG A 63 8.16 2.69 -5.69
CA ARG A 63 6.98 3.27 -5.04
C ARG A 63 5.96 3.56 -6.12
N VAL A 64 4.84 2.82 -6.12
CA VAL A 64 3.82 2.94 -7.18
C VAL A 64 2.54 3.53 -6.62
N LEU A 65 2.10 4.63 -7.21
CA LEU A 65 0.81 5.26 -6.95
C LEU A 65 -0.12 5.00 -8.12
N VAL A 66 -1.22 4.30 -7.85
CA VAL A 66 -2.26 4.02 -8.86
C VAL A 66 -3.32 5.10 -8.77
N GLN A 67 -3.40 5.92 -9.81
CA GLN A 67 -4.36 7.02 -9.93
C GLN A 67 -5.54 6.61 -10.81
N GLY A 68 -6.73 7.09 -10.51
CA GLY A 68 -7.93 6.88 -11.33
C GLY A 68 -9.19 7.30 -10.60
N TYR A 69 -10.32 7.35 -11.31
CA TYR A 69 -11.61 7.73 -10.72
C TYR A 69 -12.04 6.78 -9.60
N HIS A 70 -12.94 7.27 -8.75
CA HIS A 70 -13.54 6.44 -7.70
C HIS A 70 -14.26 5.24 -8.33
N GLY A 71 -14.17 4.08 -7.68
CA GLY A 71 -14.81 2.85 -8.17
C GLY A 71 -14.06 2.12 -9.28
N THR A 72 -12.87 2.57 -9.71
CA THR A 72 -12.07 1.88 -10.74
C THR A 72 -11.31 0.64 -10.25
N GLY A 73 -11.47 0.27 -8.99
CA GLY A 73 -10.85 -0.93 -8.42
C GLY A 73 -9.35 -0.82 -8.14
N LYS A 74 -8.78 0.39 -8.01
CA LYS A 74 -7.34 0.62 -7.80
C LYS A 74 -6.72 -0.19 -6.68
N SER A 75 -7.30 -0.09 -5.49
CA SER A 75 -6.82 -0.80 -4.30
C SER A 75 -6.98 -2.31 -4.46
N THR A 76 -8.14 -2.74 -4.98
CA THR A 76 -8.41 -4.15 -5.28
C THR A 76 -7.41 -4.69 -6.31
N HIS A 77 -6.99 -3.89 -7.29
CA HIS A 77 -5.98 -4.31 -8.27
C HIS A 77 -4.65 -4.65 -7.60
N ILE A 78 -4.17 -3.78 -6.71
CA ILE A 78 -2.94 -4.04 -5.94
C ILE A 78 -3.10 -5.30 -5.07
N GLU A 79 -4.22 -5.43 -4.36
CA GLU A 79 -4.52 -6.60 -3.52
C GLU A 79 -4.59 -7.89 -4.35
N GLN A 80 -5.20 -7.86 -5.55
CA GLN A 80 -5.30 -9.03 -6.41
C GLN A 80 -3.94 -9.42 -7.05
N VAL A 81 -3.06 -8.46 -7.29
CA VAL A 81 -1.68 -8.75 -7.71
C VAL A 81 -0.89 -9.37 -6.55
N ALA A 82 -1.01 -8.82 -5.34
CA ALA A 82 -0.40 -9.38 -4.13
C ALA A 82 -0.90 -10.80 -3.84
N ALA A 83 -2.22 -11.03 -3.93
CA ALA A 83 -2.85 -12.32 -3.66
C ALA A 83 -2.28 -13.44 -4.55
N ARG A 84 -2.04 -13.18 -5.84
CA ARG A 84 -1.48 -14.18 -6.77
C ARG A 84 -0.02 -14.49 -6.52
N GLN A 85 0.69 -13.58 -5.87
CA GLN A 85 2.08 -13.79 -5.43
C GLN A 85 2.17 -14.36 -4.01
N ASN A 86 1.04 -14.64 -3.34
CA ASN A 86 0.98 -14.90 -1.90
C ASN A 86 1.74 -13.85 -1.07
N TRP A 87 1.80 -12.61 -1.56
CA TRP A 87 2.48 -11.52 -0.89
C TRP A 87 1.58 -10.95 0.21
N PRO A 88 2.05 -10.92 1.48
CA PRO A 88 1.30 -10.28 2.55
C PRO A 88 0.98 -8.84 2.19
N CYS A 89 -0.27 -8.41 2.34
CA CYS A 89 -0.71 -7.09 1.93
C CYS A 89 -1.54 -6.44 3.03
N ILE A 90 -1.15 -5.24 3.43
CA ILE A 90 -1.83 -4.44 4.44
C ILE A 90 -2.33 -3.17 3.76
N ARG A 91 -3.62 -2.90 3.88
CA ARG A 91 -4.24 -1.69 3.36
C ARG A 91 -4.65 -0.76 4.49
N ILE A 92 -4.30 0.52 4.35
CA ILE A 92 -4.66 1.59 5.28
C ILE A 92 -5.35 2.69 4.47
N ASN A 93 -6.59 2.97 4.79
CA ASN A 93 -7.29 4.13 4.22
C ASN A 93 -6.84 5.40 4.95
N LEU A 94 -6.30 6.37 4.22
CA LEU A 94 -5.83 7.64 4.76
C LEU A 94 -6.98 8.65 4.76
N ASP A 95 -8.01 8.37 5.53
CA ASP A 95 -9.08 9.33 5.76
C ASP A 95 -8.68 10.42 6.78
N SER A 96 -9.56 11.40 6.97
CA SER A 96 -9.34 12.53 7.89
C SER A 96 -9.24 12.12 9.37
N HIS A 97 -9.56 10.88 9.75
CA HIS A 97 -9.52 10.37 11.11
C HIS A 97 -8.18 9.71 11.45
N VAL A 98 -7.43 9.24 10.46
CA VAL A 98 -6.11 8.63 10.68
C VAL A 98 -5.12 9.71 11.14
N SER A 99 -4.51 9.50 12.27
CA SER A 99 -3.51 10.38 12.86
C SER A 99 -2.10 9.77 12.81
N ARG A 100 -1.10 10.61 13.04
CA ARG A 100 0.30 10.16 13.16
C ARG A 100 0.45 9.05 14.21
N ILE A 101 -0.27 9.14 15.34
CA ILE A 101 -0.18 8.18 16.44
C ILE A 101 -0.71 6.81 16.01
N ASP A 102 -1.74 6.76 15.18
CA ASP A 102 -2.31 5.50 14.69
C ASP A 102 -1.32 4.77 13.76
N LEU A 103 -0.54 5.53 12.99
CA LEU A 103 0.47 4.94 12.11
C LEU A 103 1.74 4.50 12.85
N ILE A 104 2.30 5.37 13.69
CA ILE A 104 3.61 5.15 14.33
C ILE A 104 3.48 4.30 15.59
N GLY A 105 2.44 4.54 16.37
CA GLY A 105 2.25 3.94 17.69
C GLY A 105 2.13 4.98 18.80
N LYS A 106 1.86 4.49 20.00
CA LYS A 106 1.59 5.31 21.18
C LYS A 106 2.00 4.61 22.47
N ASP A 107 2.25 5.40 23.49
CA ASP A 107 2.38 4.88 24.85
C ASP A 107 1.03 4.35 25.32
N ALA A 108 1.03 3.17 25.89
CA ALA A 108 -0.13 2.53 26.47
C ALA A 108 0.20 2.01 27.87
N ILE A 109 -0.74 2.17 28.77
CA ILE A 109 -0.63 1.62 30.12
C ILE A 109 -1.01 0.14 30.05
N SER A 110 -0.12 -0.72 30.52
CA SER A 110 -0.35 -2.14 30.69
C SER A 110 -0.10 -2.56 32.13
N ILE A 111 -0.76 -3.64 32.56
CA ILE A 111 -0.55 -4.19 33.92
C ILE A 111 0.34 -5.42 33.76
N LYS A 112 1.55 -5.38 34.34
CA LYS A 112 2.44 -6.54 34.47
C LYS A 112 2.72 -6.77 35.95
N ASP A 113 2.52 -7.98 36.41
CA ASP A 113 2.74 -8.40 37.82
C ASP A 113 2.00 -7.50 38.82
N GLY A 114 0.77 -7.06 38.52
CA GLY A 114 -0.03 -6.19 39.36
C GLY A 114 0.41 -4.73 39.43
N LYS A 115 1.43 -4.32 38.67
CA LYS A 115 1.92 -2.94 38.56
C LYS A 115 1.54 -2.33 37.23
N GLN A 116 1.13 -1.05 37.27
CA GLN A 116 0.96 -0.27 36.05
C GLN A 116 2.32 0.10 35.48
N ILE A 117 2.54 -0.24 34.21
CA ILE A 117 3.71 0.16 33.44
C ILE A 117 3.26 0.87 32.17
N THR A 118 4.01 1.89 31.77
CA THR A 118 3.84 2.53 30.46
C THR A 118 4.73 1.80 29.46
N GLU A 119 4.12 1.31 28.40
CA GLU A 119 4.82 0.60 27.33
C GLU A 119 4.41 1.18 25.98
N PHE A 120 5.39 1.51 25.13
CA PHE A 120 5.12 1.94 23.78
C PHE A 120 4.61 0.78 22.94
N LYS A 121 3.40 0.93 22.38
CA LYS A 121 2.84 0.00 21.39
C LYS A 121 3.14 0.52 19.99
N GLU A 122 3.98 -0.22 19.26
CA GLU A 122 4.27 0.09 17.85
C GLU A 122 2.98 0.07 17.01
N GLY A 123 2.87 1.05 16.11
CA GLY A 123 1.79 1.13 15.13
C GLY A 123 2.07 0.26 13.90
N ILE A 124 1.14 0.30 12.97
CA ILE A 124 1.19 -0.55 11.79
C ILE A 124 2.33 -0.20 10.82
N LEU A 125 2.73 1.07 10.75
CA LEU A 125 3.78 1.51 9.82
C LEU A 125 5.18 0.98 10.21
N PRO A 126 5.69 1.15 11.46
CA PRO A 126 6.95 0.57 11.87
C PRO A 126 6.99 -0.94 11.71
N TRP A 127 5.89 -1.63 12.02
CA TRP A 127 5.78 -3.07 11.84
C TRP A 127 5.87 -3.45 10.36
N SER A 128 5.11 -2.78 9.49
CA SER A 128 5.10 -3.08 8.05
C SER A 128 6.48 -2.90 7.43
N ILE A 129 7.20 -1.84 7.79
CA ILE A 129 8.54 -1.56 7.28
C ILE A 129 9.54 -2.69 7.64
N GLN A 130 9.39 -3.30 8.79
CA GLN A 130 10.27 -4.36 9.27
C GLN A 130 9.95 -5.75 8.69
N ASN A 131 8.80 -5.89 8.01
CA ASN A 131 8.30 -7.17 7.53
C ASN A 131 8.20 -7.23 5.99
N PRO A 132 8.20 -8.44 5.40
CA PRO A 132 8.04 -8.65 3.96
C PRO A 132 6.59 -8.49 3.54
N VAL A 133 6.06 -7.28 3.65
CA VAL A 133 4.67 -6.94 3.33
C VAL A 133 4.57 -5.86 2.26
N ALA A 134 3.50 -5.88 1.50
CA ALA A 134 3.06 -4.77 0.67
C ALA A 134 2.13 -3.88 1.49
N LEU A 135 2.54 -2.66 1.79
CA LEU A 135 1.72 -1.66 2.44
C LEU A 135 1.06 -0.78 1.38
N VAL A 136 -0.26 -0.66 1.46
CA VAL A 136 -1.07 0.14 0.53
C VAL A 136 -1.70 1.30 1.28
N PHE A 137 -1.32 2.51 0.93
CA PHE A 137 -2.02 3.72 1.38
C PHE A 137 -3.16 4.03 0.40
N ASP A 138 -4.37 3.74 0.83
CA ASP A 138 -5.55 4.03 0.03
C ASP A 138 -6.02 5.46 0.27
N GLU A 139 -6.55 6.10 -0.79
CA GLU A 139 -6.95 7.52 -0.75
C GLU A 139 -5.83 8.45 -0.27
N TYR A 140 -4.64 8.28 -0.83
CA TYR A 140 -3.43 9.03 -0.46
C TYR A 140 -3.61 10.54 -0.53
N ASP A 141 -4.44 11.03 -1.43
CA ASP A 141 -4.81 12.43 -1.61
C ASP A 141 -5.80 12.97 -0.56
N ALA A 142 -6.40 12.11 0.27
CA ALA A 142 -7.23 12.50 1.41
C ALA A 142 -6.44 12.56 2.74
N GLY A 143 -5.17 12.14 2.72
CA GLY A 143 -4.32 12.08 3.91
C GLY A 143 -4.05 13.44 4.54
N ARG A 144 -4.08 13.51 5.88
CA ARG A 144 -3.76 14.73 6.63
C ARG A 144 -2.29 15.11 6.47
N PRO A 145 -1.94 16.40 6.41
CA PRO A 145 -0.55 16.84 6.22
C PRO A 145 0.45 16.28 7.25
N ASP A 146 0.06 16.16 8.52
CA ASP A 146 0.91 15.60 9.57
C ASP A 146 1.23 14.11 9.36
N VAL A 147 0.27 13.36 8.83
CA VAL A 147 0.42 11.95 8.43
C VAL A 147 1.32 11.85 7.20
N MET A 148 1.12 12.72 6.21
CA MET A 148 1.88 12.73 4.96
C MET A 148 3.37 12.97 5.18
N PHE A 149 3.76 13.81 6.15
CA PHE A 149 5.17 14.02 6.51
C PHE A 149 5.82 12.76 7.09
N VAL A 150 5.08 11.94 7.83
CA VAL A 150 5.58 10.67 8.35
C VAL A 150 5.83 9.70 7.20
N ILE A 151 4.88 9.60 6.27
CA ILE A 151 4.97 8.70 5.12
C ILE A 151 6.12 9.10 4.19
N GLN A 152 6.38 10.39 4.03
CA GLN A 152 7.44 10.91 3.16
C GLN A 152 8.81 10.26 3.43
N ARG A 153 9.14 9.99 4.69
CA ARG A 153 10.39 9.33 5.07
C ARG A 153 10.49 7.90 4.54
N VAL A 154 9.37 7.22 4.42
CA VAL A 154 9.31 5.82 3.96
C VAL A 154 9.38 5.74 2.43
N LEU A 155 9.12 6.84 1.74
CA LEU A 155 9.19 6.91 0.28
C LEU A 155 10.64 6.91 -0.23
N GLU A 156 11.61 7.28 0.59
CA GLU A 156 13.01 7.33 0.19
C GLU A 156 13.58 5.92 -0.03
N ALA A 157 14.48 5.78 -1.01
CA ALA A 157 14.96 4.48 -1.47
C ALA A 157 15.80 3.72 -0.43
N ASP A 158 16.54 4.45 0.40
CA ASP A 158 17.35 3.90 1.51
C ASP A 158 16.56 3.72 2.81
N GLY A 159 15.32 4.12 2.79
CA GLY A 159 14.18 3.82 3.64
C GLY A 159 14.46 3.52 5.10
N SER A 160 15.26 4.32 5.78
CA SER A 160 15.33 4.23 7.24
C SER A 160 14.23 5.09 7.87
N PHE A 161 13.51 4.53 8.81
CA PHE A 161 12.49 5.21 9.60
C PHE A 161 12.97 5.40 11.03
N THR A 162 13.08 6.66 11.49
CA THR A 162 13.48 6.94 12.86
C THR A 162 12.26 7.04 13.76
N LEU A 163 12.15 6.10 14.68
CA LEU A 163 11.15 6.10 15.73
C LEU A 163 11.69 6.91 16.92
N LEU A 164 11.36 8.21 16.95
CA LEU A 164 11.90 9.14 17.95
C LEU A 164 11.55 8.77 19.37
N ASP A 165 10.33 8.29 19.60
CA ASP A 165 9.83 7.91 20.92
C ASP A 165 10.63 6.74 21.55
N LYS A 166 11.38 6.00 20.74
CA LYS A 166 12.26 4.90 21.18
C LYS A 166 13.74 5.11 20.85
N ASN A 167 14.13 6.25 20.30
CA ASN A 167 15.49 6.51 19.76
C ASN A 167 15.99 5.35 18.87
N LYS A 168 15.09 4.76 18.07
CA LYS A 168 15.37 3.59 17.25
C LYS A 168 15.30 3.95 15.76
N VAL A 169 16.33 3.56 15.02
CA VAL A 169 16.31 3.61 13.55
C VAL A 169 15.88 2.25 13.04
N ILE A 170 14.77 2.23 12.29
CA ILE A 170 14.21 1.03 11.67
C ILE A 170 14.65 1.02 10.22
N LYS A 171 15.33 -0.04 9.80
CA LYS A 171 15.67 -0.28 8.39
C LYS A 171 14.54 -1.02 7.71
N GLN A 172 14.31 -0.70 6.45
CA GLN A 172 13.31 -1.42 5.65
C GLN A 172 13.75 -2.87 5.42
N ASN A 173 12.78 -3.77 5.53
CA ASN A 173 12.95 -5.14 5.09
C ASN A 173 13.17 -5.15 3.57
N LYS A 174 14.06 -5.99 3.06
CA LYS A 174 14.36 -6.14 1.62
C LYS A 174 13.10 -6.40 0.79
N TYR A 175 12.12 -7.06 1.36
CA TYR A 175 10.87 -7.45 0.71
C TYR A 175 9.67 -6.57 1.12
N PHE A 176 9.91 -5.49 1.83
CA PHE A 176 8.88 -4.47 2.03
C PHE A 176 8.55 -3.78 0.72
N ARG A 177 7.26 -3.61 0.43
CA ARG A 177 6.75 -2.91 -0.76
C ARG A 177 5.78 -1.83 -0.35
N LEU A 178 5.75 -0.74 -1.12
CA LEU A 178 4.89 0.39 -0.80
C LEU A 178 4.14 0.85 -2.03
N PHE A 179 2.82 0.90 -1.87
CA PHE A 179 1.87 1.34 -2.89
C PHE A 179 0.95 2.41 -2.33
N ALA A 180 0.34 3.18 -3.20
CA ALA A 180 -0.74 4.08 -2.85
C ALA A 180 -1.80 4.13 -3.96
N THR A 181 -2.99 4.61 -3.61
CA THR A 181 -4.04 4.95 -4.57
C THR A 181 -4.44 6.41 -4.40
N SER A 182 -4.91 7.04 -5.48
CA SER A 182 -5.38 8.41 -5.46
C SER A 182 -6.55 8.58 -6.43
N ASN A 183 -7.49 9.44 -6.08
CA ASN A 183 -8.62 9.81 -6.94
C ASN A 183 -8.31 11.08 -7.76
N THR A 184 -7.33 11.87 -7.32
CA THR A 184 -6.91 13.12 -7.96
C THR A 184 -5.46 13.04 -8.43
N ILE A 185 -5.03 14.01 -9.22
CA ILE A 185 -3.64 14.16 -9.66
C ILE A 185 -2.72 14.82 -8.60
N GLY A 186 -3.19 14.90 -7.35
CA GLY A 186 -2.43 15.53 -6.26
C GLY A 186 -2.57 17.06 -6.18
N LEU A 187 -3.42 17.68 -7.00
CA LEU A 187 -3.70 19.12 -6.98
C LEU A 187 -4.92 19.47 -6.09
N GLY A 188 -5.48 18.49 -5.39
CA GLY A 188 -6.74 18.64 -4.68
C GLY A 188 -7.93 18.49 -5.63
N ASP A 189 -9.14 18.71 -5.11
CA ASP A 189 -10.35 18.61 -5.90
C ASP A 189 -10.55 19.84 -6.78
N THR A 190 -10.22 19.71 -8.06
CA THR A 190 -10.48 20.74 -9.08
C THR A 190 -11.84 20.58 -9.76
N THR A 191 -12.55 19.48 -9.49
CA THR A 191 -13.80 19.12 -10.17
C THR A 191 -15.03 19.24 -9.29
N GLY A 192 -14.89 19.40 -7.97
CA GLY A 192 -15.97 19.37 -7.02
C GLY A 192 -16.57 17.98 -6.74
N LEU A 193 -15.90 16.92 -7.24
CA LEU A 193 -16.36 15.53 -7.11
C LEU A 193 -15.73 14.80 -5.93
N TYR A 194 -14.60 15.31 -5.41
CA TYR A 194 -13.77 14.64 -4.40
C TYR A 194 -13.56 15.51 -3.17
N HIS A 195 -14.65 15.83 -2.47
CA HIS A 195 -14.60 16.61 -1.25
C HIS A 195 -13.70 15.93 -0.22
N GLY A 196 -12.80 16.70 0.40
CA GLY A 196 -11.85 16.23 1.41
C GLY A 196 -10.46 15.86 0.87
N THR A 197 -10.25 15.84 -0.44
CA THR A 197 -8.91 15.69 -1.00
C THR A 197 -8.09 16.97 -0.84
N GLN A 198 -6.79 16.82 -0.59
CA GLN A 198 -5.87 17.91 -0.34
C GLN A 198 -4.80 17.97 -1.43
N GLN A 199 -4.14 19.13 -1.52
CA GLN A 199 -2.96 19.24 -2.38
C GLN A 199 -1.80 18.46 -1.75
N ILE A 200 -1.23 17.55 -2.54
CA ILE A 200 -0.05 16.79 -2.14
C ILE A 200 1.20 17.61 -2.46
N ASN A 201 2.15 17.66 -1.54
CA ASN A 201 3.42 18.33 -1.76
C ASN A 201 4.14 17.74 -2.97
N GLN A 202 4.63 18.58 -3.88
CA GLN A 202 5.31 18.15 -5.11
C GLN A 202 6.50 17.22 -4.81
N GLY A 203 7.28 17.50 -3.76
CA GLY A 203 8.39 16.64 -3.36
C GLY A 203 7.96 15.24 -2.91
N GLN A 204 6.71 15.04 -2.50
CA GLN A 204 6.16 13.72 -2.24
C GLN A 204 5.73 13.04 -3.53
N MET A 205 5.08 13.79 -4.43
CA MET A 205 4.65 13.25 -5.73
C MET A 205 5.83 12.76 -6.57
N ASP A 206 6.96 13.49 -6.55
CA ASP A 206 8.17 13.12 -7.29
C ASP A 206 8.79 11.78 -6.86
N ARG A 207 8.43 11.29 -5.69
CA ARG A 207 8.88 9.99 -5.18
C ARG A 207 8.03 8.80 -5.63
N TRP A 208 6.87 9.07 -6.20
CA TRP A 208 5.96 8.05 -6.72
C TRP A 208 6.14 7.81 -8.21
N ASN A 209 6.09 6.56 -8.62
CA ASN A 209 5.90 6.18 -10.01
C ASN A 209 4.39 6.08 -10.23
N ILE A 210 3.83 7.00 -11.00
CA ILE A 210 2.38 7.13 -11.17
C ILE A 210 1.91 6.23 -12.30
N ALA A 211 0.96 5.34 -12.01
CA ALA A 211 0.23 4.55 -12.98
C ALA A 211 -1.22 5.04 -13.03
N VAL A 212 -1.74 5.31 -14.22
CA VAL A 212 -3.12 5.78 -14.38
C VAL A 212 -3.99 4.60 -14.77
N SER A 213 -4.97 4.29 -13.93
CA SER A 213 -5.96 3.24 -14.17
C SER A 213 -7.18 3.85 -14.87
N TYR A 214 -7.39 3.48 -16.13
CA TYR A 214 -8.58 3.82 -16.88
C TYR A 214 -9.48 2.60 -16.95
N THR A 215 -10.60 2.61 -16.25
CA THR A 215 -11.65 1.64 -16.51
C THR A 215 -12.64 2.21 -17.50
N HIS A 216 -12.65 1.71 -18.71
CA HIS A 216 -13.77 1.85 -19.62
C HIS A 216 -14.89 0.89 -19.20
N LEU A 217 -15.52 1.13 -18.06
CA LEU A 217 -16.81 0.54 -17.76
C LEU A 217 -17.86 1.27 -18.61
N THR A 218 -18.04 0.85 -19.84
CA THR A 218 -19.30 1.06 -20.52
C THR A 218 -20.35 0.23 -19.80
N LEU A 219 -20.95 0.80 -18.77
CA LEU A 219 -22.21 0.26 -18.25
C LEU A 219 -23.18 0.24 -19.42
N PRO A 220 -23.81 -0.92 -19.73
CA PRO A 220 -24.89 -0.93 -20.70
C PRO A 220 -25.97 0.02 -20.17
N THR A 221 -26.11 1.18 -20.80
CA THR A 221 -27.23 2.07 -20.54
C THR A 221 -28.49 1.32 -21.00
N LYS A 222 -29.11 0.57 -20.11
CA LYS A 222 -30.50 0.19 -20.27
C LYS A 222 -31.27 1.50 -20.25
N ARG A 223 -31.59 2.02 -21.43
CA ARG A 223 -32.69 2.96 -21.57
C ARG A 223 -33.94 2.24 -21.07
N ILE A 224 -34.39 2.66 -19.88
CA ILE A 224 -35.74 2.38 -19.44
C ILE A 224 -36.61 3.33 -20.24
N VAL A 225 -37.31 2.77 -21.20
CA VAL A 225 -38.42 3.44 -21.92
C VAL A 225 -39.65 3.27 -21.04
#